data_aa12dbce8714f49d7501f92c4eca1334
#
_entry.id   aa12dbce8714f49d7501f92c4eca1334
#
_cell.length_a   1.000
_cell.length_b   1.000
_cell.length_c   1.000
_cell.angle_alpha   90.00
_cell.angle_beta   90.00
_cell.angle_gamma   90.00
#
_symmetry.space_group_name_H-M   'P 1'
#
loop_
_entity.id
_entity.type
_entity.pdbx_description
1 polymer ?
#
loop_
_entity_poly.entity_id
_entity_poly.type
_entity_poly.pdbx_seq_one_letter_code
_entity_poly.pdbx_strand_id
1 'polypeptide(L)'
;MLSAVKRAVFGILSSMSCVFGAGKAAASRLGGMASDAVVLTVPGPLGEREVRVSSPERVLWPEPGITKLDLAKYLVAVGEPFVRANGDRPLSLQRFPAGIDGEQFFSKNPPKGAPDFVRSVMVVYPSARSHPQLVIDEPAAAVWAAQMNTVVFHPWPSRAENTDNPDQLRIDLDPQPGTDFDDAIPAAIELRAVLAEVGLDAFIKTSGNRGLHVFAPIEPVREFLDVRHAVIAAARELERRMPTAVTTAWWKEERGERIFVDFNQANRDRTMAGAYSPRALPHASVSCPIGWDELETVTPRDFTVLTVPDRLRDVGDPWERMHEKAGTIDTLLGWWERDVAAGLGELPFPPDYPKMPGEPPRVQPSRARKVPEV
;
A
#
# COMPACT_ATOMS: atom_id res chain seq x y z
N MET A 1 30.37 -22.95 -31.85
CA MET A 1 29.86 -24.30 -32.08
C MET A 1 28.61 -24.47 -31.31
N LEU A 2 27.61 -24.51 -32.03
CA LEU A 2 26.35 -25.24 -32.18
C LEU A 2 25.33 -24.91 -31.10
N SER A 3 24.27 -24.22 -31.42
CA SER A 3 23.14 -24.43 -32.36
C SER A 3 22.06 -25.37 -31.81
N ALA A 4 20.94 -24.69 -31.51
CA ALA A 4 19.55 -25.05 -31.86
C ALA A 4 18.95 -26.37 -31.35
N VAL A 5 17.81 -26.26 -30.67
CA VAL A 5 16.62 -27.05 -31.02
C VAL A 5 15.37 -26.17 -30.82
N LYS A 6 14.77 -25.79 -31.96
CA LYS A 6 13.36 -25.38 -32.14
C LYS A 6 12.58 -26.62 -32.59
N ARG A 7 11.30 -26.74 -32.14
CA ARG A 7 10.08 -27.20 -32.84
C ARG A 7 9.10 -27.77 -31.82
N ALA A 8 7.99 -27.23 -31.66
CA ALA A 8 6.74 -27.11 -32.43
C ALA A 8 5.80 -28.30 -32.22
N VAL A 9 4.64 -28.07 -31.66
CA VAL A 9 3.44 -28.87 -31.96
C VAL A 9 2.27 -27.92 -32.22
N PHE A 10 1.80 -27.99 -33.46
CA PHE A 10 0.59 -27.35 -34.01
C PHE A 10 -0.53 -28.38 -34.05
N GLY A 11 -1.80 -27.91 -33.90
CA GLY A 11 -3.00 -28.60 -34.37
C GLY A 11 -3.88 -29.09 -33.21
N ILE A 12 -5.13 -28.72 -33.12
CA ILE A 12 -6.23 -29.02 -34.05
C ILE A 12 -7.37 -28.03 -33.85
N LEU A 13 -7.77 -27.38 -34.92
CA LEU A 13 -9.04 -26.69 -35.08
C LEU A 13 -10.16 -27.73 -35.28
N SER A 14 -11.29 -27.54 -34.63
CA SER A 14 -12.55 -28.10 -35.06
C SER A 14 -13.65 -27.05 -35.05
N SER A 15 -14.11 -26.76 -36.22
CA SER A 15 -15.22 -25.88 -36.64
C SER A 15 -16.55 -26.42 -36.16
N MET A 16 -17.43 -25.56 -35.65
CA MET A 16 -18.88 -25.74 -35.76
C MET A 16 -19.53 -24.40 -36.12
N SER A 17 -19.97 -24.34 -37.35
CA SER A 17 -20.88 -23.33 -37.87
C SER A 17 -22.27 -23.54 -37.30
N CYS A 18 -22.95 -22.48 -36.86
CA CYS A 18 -24.39 -22.45 -36.72
C CYS A 18 -24.98 -21.14 -37.28
N VAL A 19 -25.72 -21.32 -38.27
CA VAL A 19 -26.78 -20.65 -39.02
C VAL A 19 -27.34 -19.35 -38.43
N PHE A 20 -27.31 -18.29 -39.26
CA PHE A 20 -28.03 -17.03 -39.13
C PHE A 20 -29.55 -17.21 -39.35
N GLY A 21 -30.33 -16.79 -38.34
CA GLY A 21 -31.76 -16.52 -38.46
C GLY A 21 -32.02 -15.03 -38.22
N ALA A 22 -32.39 -14.30 -39.26
CA ALA A 22 -32.77 -12.90 -39.17
C ALA A 22 -34.21 -12.77 -38.63
N GLY A 23 -34.35 -12.22 -37.43
CA GLY A 23 -35.63 -11.80 -36.85
C GLY A 23 -35.57 -10.32 -36.47
N LYS A 24 -36.34 -9.45 -37.16
CA LYS A 24 -36.59 -8.07 -36.75
C LYS A 24 -37.32 -8.07 -35.39
N ALA A 25 -36.67 -7.55 -34.35
CA ALA A 25 -37.32 -7.28 -33.08
C ALA A 25 -37.31 -5.77 -32.80
N ALA A 26 -38.46 -5.30 -32.38
CA ALA A 26 -38.79 -3.90 -32.08
C ALA A 26 -37.94 -3.38 -30.89
N ALA A 27 -37.58 -2.09 -30.99
CA ALA A 27 -36.96 -1.33 -29.93
C ALA A 27 -37.93 -1.20 -28.73
N SER A 28 -37.78 -2.04 -27.71
CA SER A 28 -38.36 -1.82 -26.39
C SER A 28 -37.35 -1.14 -25.49
N ARG A 29 -37.79 -0.11 -24.81
CA ARG A 29 -37.03 0.66 -23.83
C ARG A 29 -36.36 -0.31 -22.81
N LEU A 30 -35.05 -0.37 -22.85
CA LEU A 30 -34.25 -1.07 -21.86
C LEU A 30 -34.32 -0.27 -20.53
N GLY A 31 -35.25 -0.69 -19.65
CA GLY A 31 -35.09 -0.43 -18.24
C GLY A 31 -33.77 -1.08 -17.79
N GLY A 32 -32.90 -0.32 -17.12
CA GLY A 32 -31.62 -0.79 -16.65
C GLY A 32 -31.81 -2.05 -15.80
N MET A 33 -31.41 -3.20 -16.32
CA MET A 33 -31.28 -4.42 -15.54
C MET A 33 -30.18 -4.16 -14.50
N ALA A 34 -30.55 -4.12 -13.23
CA ALA A 34 -29.58 -4.21 -12.16
C ALA A 34 -28.81 -5.52 -12.39
N SER A 35 -27.49 -5.42 -12.66
CA SER A 35 -26.66 -6.60 -12.82
C SER A 35 -26.81 -7.45 -11.56
N ASP A 36 -27.09 -8.74 -11.74
CA ASP A 36 -27.24 -9.67 -10.64
C ASP A 36 -25.99 -9.63 -9.75
N ALA A 37 -26.20 -9.47 -8.44
CA ALA A 37 -25.09 -9.46 -7.52
C ALA A 37 -24.52 -10.87 -7.38
N VAL A 38 -23.19 -10.97 -7.25
CA VAL A 38 -22.49 -12.20 -6.96
C VAL A 38 -22.23 -12.28 -5.45
N VAL A 39 -22.51 -13.44 -4.84
CA VAL A 39 -22.14 -13.73 -3.46
C VAL A 39 -20.85 -14.53 -3.46
N LEU A 40 -19.85 -14.04 -2.76
CA LEU A 40 -18.58 -14.73 -2.55
C LEU A 40 -18.54 -15.31 -1.15
N THR A 41 -18.19 -16.59 -1.04
CA THR A 41 -17.85 -17.24 0.22
C THR A 41 -16.39 -16.93 0.53
N VAL A 42 -16.12 -16.31 1.66
CA VAL A 42 -14.80 -15.85 2.09
C VAL A 42 -14.40 -16.61 3.35
N PRO A 43 -13.34 -17.42 3.31
CA PRO A 43 -12.80 -18.07 4.50
C PRO A 43 -12.29 -17.05 5.52
N GLY A 44 -12.43 -17.34 6.80
CA GLY A 44 -11.93 -16.48 7.87
C GLY A 44 -11.72 -17.24 9.18
N PRO A 45 -11.09 -16.61 10.18
CA PRO A 45 -10.73 -17.26 11.45
C PRO A 45 -11.94 -17.71 12.27
N LEU A 46 -13.10 -17.10 12.04
CA LEU A 46 -14.37 -17.42 12.72
C LEU A 46 -15.34 -18.22 11.83
N GLY A 47 -14.84 -18.84 10.76
CA GLY A 47 -15.61 -19.55 9.76
C GLY A 47 -15.81 -18.76 8.47
N GLU A 48 -16.63 -19.29 7.58
CA GLU A 48 -16.92 -18.66 6.29
C GLU A 48 -17.90 -17.49 6.43
N ARG A 49 -17.66 -16.44 5.66
CA ARG A 49 -18.56 -15.28 5.52
C ARG A 49 -19.06 -15.18 4.10
N GLU A 50 -20.32 -14.78 3.94
CA GLU A 50 -20.87 -14.42 2.64
C GLU A 50 -20.77 -12.91 2.42
N VAL A 51 -20.10 -12.51 1.33
CA VAL A 51 -20.00 -11.10 0.92
C VAL A 51 -20.67 -10.93 -0.43
N ARG A 52 -21.71 -10.10 -0.44
CA ARG A 52 -22.47 -9.77 -1.65
C ARG A 52 -21.77 -8.66 -2.43
N VAL A 53 -21.36 -8.93 -3.67
CA VAL A 53 -20.74 -7.98 -4.61
C VAL A 53 -21.77 -7.51 -5.62
N SER A 54 -22.24 -6.28 -5.50
CA SER A 54 -23.17 -5.65 -6.43
C SER A 54 -22.41 -5.03 -7.62
N SER A 55 -23.04 -4.98 -8.79
CA SER A 55 -22.40 -4.51 -10.04
C SER A 55 -21.03 -5.18 -10.25
N PRO A 56 -20.97 -6.52 -10.28
CA PRO A 56 -19.72 -7.28 -10.36
C PRO A 56 -18.90 -6.93 -11.61
N GLU A 57 -19.57 -6.68 -12.72
CA GLU A 57 -18.98 -6.33 -14.02
C GLU A 57 -18.47 -4.88 -14.13
N ARG A 58 -18.57 -4.11 -13.05
CA ARG A 58 -18.04 -2.73 -13.09
C ARG A 58 -16.54 -2.77 -13.29
N VAL A 59 -16.06 -2.23 -14.39
CA VAL A 59 -14.64 -2.10 -14.69
C VAL A 59 -14.01 -1.08 -13.73
N LEU A 60 -12.98 -1.49 -13.02
CA LEU A 60 -12.19 -0.64 -12.13
C LEU A 60 -10.88 -0.22 -12.79
N TRP A 61 -10.23 -1.11 -13.55
CA TRP A 61 -9.05 -0.83 -14.37
C TRP A 61 -9.38 -1.08 -15.83
N PRO A 62 -9.58 -0.02 -16.63
CA PRO A 62 -10.01 -0.16 -18.02
C PRO A 62 -9.01 -0.88 -18.92
N GLU A 63 -7.70 -0.59 -18.75
CA GLU A 63 -6.65 -1.13 -19.63
C GLU A 63 -6.58 -2.67 -19.56
N PRO A 64 -6.42 -3.31 -18.36
CA PRO A 64 -6.46 -4.76 -18.25
C PRO A 64 -7.89 -5.34 -18.19
N GLY A 65 -8.93 -4.52 -18.19
CA GLY A 65 -10.32 -4.95 -18.11
C GLY A 65 -10.73 -5.54 -16.76
N ILE A 66 -10.00 -5.23 -15.69
CA ILE A 66 -10.26 -5.78 -14.33
C ILE A 66 -11.52 -5.15 -13.75
N THR A 67 -12.43 -6.02 -13.32
CA THR A 67 -13.73 -5.66 -12.76
C THR A 67 -13.69 -5.59 -11.24
N LYS A 68 -14.78 -5.11 -10.65
CA LYS A 68 -14.99 -5.16 -9.20
C LYS A 68 -15.04 -6.60 -8.67
N LEU A 69 -15.58 -7.53 -9.43
CA LEU A 69 -15.59 -8.94 -9.05
C LEU A 69 -14.17 -9.53 -9.04
N ASP A 70 -13.34 -9.16 -10.01
CA ASP A 70 -11.95 -9.63 -10.05
C ASP A 70 -11.15 -9.10 -8.86
N LEU A 71 -11.33 -7.83 -8.50
CA LEU A 71 -10.74 -7.27 -7.28
C LEU A 71 -11.23 -7.99 -6.02
N ALA A 72 -12.52 -8.30 -5.93
CA ALA A 72 -13.07 -9.04 -4.80
C ALA A 72 -12.49 -10.45 -4.71
N LYS A 73 -12.39 -11.18 -5.85
CA LYS A 73 -11.75 -12.50 -5.92
C LYS A 73 -10.26 -12.44 -5.57
N TYR A 74 -9.56 -11.41 -6.03
CA TYR A 74 -8.17 -11.16 -5.63
C TYR A 74 -8.03 -11.09 -4.11
N LEU A 75 -8.88 -10.29 -3.44
CA LEU A 75 -8.84 -10.15 -1.99
C LEU A 75 -9.27 -11.42 -1.22
N VAL A 76 -10.06 -12.29 -1.84
CA VAL A 76 -10.28 -13.64 -1.30
C VAL A 76 -8.99 -14.45 -1.37
N ALA A 77 -8.31 -14.43 -2.51
CA ALA A 77 -7.11 -15.24 -2.76
C ALA A 77 -5.91 -14.83 -1.90
N VAL A 78 -5.74 -13.53 -1.65
CA VAL A 78 -4.64 -13.00 -0.81
C VAL A 78 -5.09 -12.74 0.63
N GLY A 79 -6.29 -13.17 1.02
CA GLY A 79 -6.97 -12.72 2.23
C GLY A 79 -6.18 -12.94 3.51
N GLU A 80 -5.60 -14.12 3.72
CA GLU A 80 -4.83 -14.43 4.92
C GLU A 80 -3.50 -13.63 5.00
N PRO A 81 -2.61 -13.64 3.99
CA PRO A 81 -1.42 -12.78 3.97
C PRO A 81 -1.76 -11.29 4.09
N PHE A 82 -2.84 -10.84 3.43
CA PHE A 82 -3.30 -9.45 3.54
C PHE A 82 -3.65 -9.07 4.98
N VAL A 83 -4.45 -9.90 5.67
CA VAL A 83 -4.85 -9.65 7.06
C VAL A 83 -3.65 -9.78 8.01
N ARG A 84 -2.76 -10.75 7.81
CA ARG A 84 -1.52 -10.89 8.60
C ARG A 84 -0.69 -9.62 8.58
N ALA A 85 -0.52 -9.00 7.42
CA ALA A 85 0.30 -7.80 7.26
C ALA A 85 -0.40 -6.50 7.70
N ASN A 86 -1.71 -6.37 7.46
CA ASN A 86 -2.45 -5.12 7.60
C ASN A 86 -3.54 -5.16 8.67
N GLY A 87 -3.83 -6.32 9.21
CA GLY A 87 -4.92 -6.52 10.18
C GLY A 87 -4.67 -5.84 11.52
N ASP A 88 -5.77 -5.66 12.24
CA ASP A 88 -5.79 -4.99 13.55
C ASP A 88 -5.17 -3.59 13.55
N ARG A 89 -5.32 -2.86 12.43
CA ARG A 89 -4.80 -1.50 12.26
C ARG A 89 -5.91 -0.56 11.81
N PRO A 90 -5.93 0.69 12.30
CA PRO A 90 -6.78 1.71 11.68
C PRO A 90 -6.40 1.87 10.20
N LEU A 91 -7.40 1.92 9.32
CA LEU A 91 -7.17 2.05 7.87
C LEU A 91 -7.79 3.31 7.29
N SER A 92 -7.13 3.86 6.29
CA SER A 92 -7.72 4.76 5.33
C SER A 92 -7.93 4.01 4.02
N LEU A 93 -9.16 4.02 3.51
CA LEU A 93 -9.55 3.36 2.28
C LEU A 93 -9.62 4.37 1.15
N GLN A 94 -8.87 4.15 0.06
CA GLN A 94 -8.97 4.99 -1.13
C GLN A 94 -9.94 4.34 -2.11
N ARG A 95 -11.04 5.03 -2.36
CA ARG A 95 -12.20 4.50 -3.10
C ARG A 95 -12.34 5.17 -4.46
N PHE A 96 -12.76 4.37 -5.45
CA PHE A 96 -12.90 4.73 -6.86
C PHE A 96 -14.27 4.31 -7.40
N PRO A 97 -15.35 5.04 -7.11
CA PRO A 97 -16.70 4.64 -7.50
C PRO A 97 -16.91 4.49 -9.02
N ALA A 98 -16.16 5.25 -9.81
CA ALA A 98 -16.23 5.25 -11.28
C ALA A 98 -15.02 4.56 -11.94
N GLY A 99 -14.22 3.76 -11.18
CA GLY A 99 -12.95 3.20 -11.65
C GLY A 99 -11.79 4.15 -11.41
N ILE A 100 -10.55 3.68 -11.67
CA ILE A 100 -9.31 4.39 -11.32
C ILE A 100 -9.13 5.73 -12.06
N ASP A 101 -9.74 5.88 -13.23
CA ASP A 101 -9.68 7.11 -14.03
C ASP A 101 -10.72 8.16 -13.58
N GLY A 102 -11.61 7.79 -12.66
CA GLY A 102 -12.65 8.67 -12.13
C GLY A 102 -12.25 9.39 -10.84
N GLU A 103 -13.24 10.04 -10.25
CA GLU A 103 -13.06 10.68 -8.94
C GLU A 103 -12.69 9.67 -7.87
N GLN A 104 -11.77 10.06 -7.02
CA GLN A 104 -11.33 9.30 -5.86
C GLN A 104 -11.54 10.06 -4.56
N PHE A 105 -11.78 9.32 -3.49
CA PHE A 105 -11.82 9.91 -2.15
C PHE A 105 -11.35 8.93 -1.07
N PHE A 106 -10.87 9.48 0.04
CA PHE A 106 -10.50 8.69 1.19
C PHE A 106 -11.68 8.51 2.14
N SER A 107 -11.90 7.26 2.57
CA SER A 107 -12.88 6.88 3.58
C SER A 107 -12.15 6.26 4.77
N LYS A 108 -12.42 6.78 5.96
CA LYS A 108 -11.83 6.29 7.21
C LYS A 108 -12.88 5.63 8.09
N ASN A 109 -14.10 6.14 8.07
CA ASN A 109 -15.20 5.71 8.93
C ASN A 109 -16.01 4.58 8.30
N PRO A 110 -16.48 3.60 9.08
CA PRO A 110 -17.45 2.64 8.60
C PRO A 110 -18.77 3.38 8.27
N PRO A 111 -19.39 3.11 7.11
CA PRO A 111 -20.70 3.63 6.80
C PRO A 111 -21.78 2.98 7.68
N LYS A 112 -22.93 3.64 7.82
CA LYS A 112 -24.09 3.02 8.45
C LYS A 112 -24.49 1.74 7.70
N GLY A 113 -24.74 0.66 8.45
CA GLY A 113 -25.10 -0.64 7.86
C GLY A 113 -23.91 -1.45 7.36
N ALA A 114 -22.67 -1.10 7.79
CA ALA A 114 -21.55 -2.02 7.64
C ALA A 114 -21.87 -3.36 8.34
N PRO A 115 -21.45 -4.50 7.76
CA PRO A 115 -21.61 -5.80 8.41
C PRO A 115 -20.95 -5.85 9.79
N ASP A 116 -21.39 -6.75 10.63
CA ASP A 116 -20.90 -6.95 12.00
C ASP A 116 -19.43 -7.39 12.07
N PHE A 117 -18.92 -8.02 11.01
CA PHE A 117 -17.51 -8.38 10.87
C PHE A 117 -16.61 -7.19 10.45
N VAL A 118 -17.16 -6.02 10.21
CA VAL A 118 -16.39 -4.80 9.91
C VAL A 118 -16.20 -4.01 11.20
N ARG A 119 -15.06 -4.19 11.83
CA ARG A 119 -14.69 -3.51 13.07
C ARG A 119 -14.26 -2.06 12.84
N SER A 120 -14.35 -1.26 13.86
CA SER A 120 -13.74 0.08 13.91
C SER A 120 -13.14 0.37 15.28
N VAL A 121 -12.18 1.25 15.31
CA VAL A 121 -11.54 1.76 16.53
C VAL A 121 -11.61 3.28 16.54
N MET A 122 -11.78 3.86 17.73
CA MET A 122 -11.75 5.30 17.91
C MET A 122 -10.31 5.81 17.90
N VAL A 123 -9.97 6.66 16.95
CA VAL A 123 -8.64 7.27 16.84
C VAL A 123 -8.72 8.74 17.24
N VAL A 124 -7.81 9.17 18.11
CA VAL A 124 -7.66 10.56 18.51
C VAL A 124 -6.52 11.19 17.68
N TYR A 125 -6.83 12.29 17.00
CA TYR A 125 -5.85 13.01 16.19
C TYR A 125 -5.15 14.13 17.00
N PRO A 126 -3.98 14.63 16.56
CA PRO A 126 -3.30 15.74 17.23
C PRO A 126 -4.17 17.00 17.42
N SER A 127 -5.18 17.18 16.56
CA SER A 127 -6.18 18.25 16.69
C SER A 127 -7.22 18.02 17.81
N ALA A 128 -7.02 17.03 18.67
CA ALA A 128 -7.97 16.58 19.70
C ALA A 128 -9.34 16.11 19.15
N ARG A 129 -9.49 15.96 17.83
CA ARG A 129 -10.67 15.35 17.23
C ARG A 129 -10.54 13.85 17.27
N SER A 130 -11.62 13.15 17.54
CA SER A 130 -11.70 11.70 17.48
C SER A 130 -12.67 11.25 16.40
N HIS A 131 -12.30 10.22 15.67
CA HIS A 131 -13.13 9.61 14.63
C HIS A 131 -12.99 8.09 14.67
N PRO A 132 -14.07 7.32 14.44
CA PRO A 132 -13.95 5.91 14.23
C PRO A 132 -13.19 5.66 12.92
N GLN A 133 -12.22 4.73 12.94
CA GLN A 133 -11.56 4.24 11.74
C GLN A 133 -11.82 2.76 11.57
N LEU A 134 -12.01 2.36 10.32
CA LEU A 134 -12.13 0.96 9.92
C LEU A 134 -10.89 0.18 10.32
N VAL A 135 -11.11 -1.07 10.73
CA VAL A 135 -10.09 -2.08 10.98
C VAL A 135 -10.48 -3.34 10.22
N ILE A 136 -9.51 -3.98 9.57
CA ILE A 136 -9.71 -5.23 8.84
C ILE A 136 -9.05 -6.34 9.64
N ASP A 137 -9.86 -7.22 10.23
CA ASP A 137 -9.38 -8.34 11.05
C ASP A 137 -9.60 -9.70 10.39
N GLU A 138 -10.42 -9.73 9.36
CA GLU A 138 -10.70 -10.94 8.58
C GLU A 138 -10.81 -10.62 7.08
N PRO A 139 -10.52 -11.58 6.20
CA PRO A 139 -10.55 -11.36 4.75
C PRO A 139 -11.90 -10.83 4.23
N ALA A 140 -13.00 -11.22 4.83
CA ALA A 140 -14.34 -10.75 4.46
C ALA A 140 -14.49 -9.22 4.55
N ALA A 141 -13.83 -8.58 5.52
CA ALA A 141 -13.84 -7.13 5.65
C ALA A 141 -13.09 -6.43 4.50
N ALA A 142 -11.99 -7.03 4.00
CA ALA A 142 -11.27 -6.53 2.83
C ALA A 142 -12.12 -6.68 1.55
N VAL A 143 -12.77 -7.85 1.37
CA VAL A 143 -13.68 -8.11 0.23
C VAL A 143 -14.88 -7.17 0.28
N TRP A 144 -15.44 -6.92 1.45
CA TRP A 144 -16.49 -5.93 1.62
C TRP A 144 -16.03 -4.51 1.28
N ALA A 145 -14.80 -4.13 1.64
CA ALA A 145 -14.24 -2.84 1.25
C ALA A 145 -14.12 -2.72 -0.28
N ALA A 146 -13.72 -3.80 -0.99
CA ALA A 146 -13.72 -3.83 -2.45
C ALA A 146 -15.14 -3.69 -3.03
N GLN A 147 -16.14 -4.32 -2.39
CA GLN A 147 -17.56 -4.10 -2.75
C GLN A 147 -17.93 -2.61 -2.69
N MET A 148 -17.34 -1.85 -1.78
CA MET A 148 -17.50 -0.40 -1.65
C MET A 148 -16.59 0.39 -2.60
N ASN A 149 -16.00 -0.26 -3.62
CA ASN A 149 -15.05 0.26 -4.62
C ASN A 149 -13.73 0.79 -4.00
N THR A 150 -13.28 0.19 -2.91
CA THR A 150 -11.94 0.42 -2.39
C THR A 150 -10.92 -0.29 -3.27
N VAL A 151 -9.93 0.46 -3.74
CA VAL A 151 -8.79 -0.08 -4.49
C VAL A 151 -7.55 -0.12 -3.61
N VAL A 152 -7.22 0.99 -2.92
CA VAL A 152 -5.99 1.07 -2.15
C VAL A 152 -6.29 1.11 -0.66
N PHE A 153 -5.57 0.28 0.10
CA PHE A 153 -5.68 0.13 1.54
C PHE A 153 -4.45 0.75 2.21
N HIS A 154 -4.67 1.68 3.11
CA HIS A 154 -3.61 2.42 3.79
C HIS A 154 -3.67 2.18 5.31
N PRO A 155 -3.02 1.12 5.83
CA PRO A 155 -2.98 0.84 7.26
C PRO A 155 -2.05 1.79 8.01
N TRP A 156 -2.41 2.11 9.25
CA TRP A 156 -1.54 2.79 10.18
C TRP A 156 -0.35 1.91 10.59
N PRO A 157 0.78 2.50 11.03
CA PRO A 157 1.92 1.75 11.55
C PRO A 157 1.72 1.28 13.00
N SER A 158 0.55 1.50 13.59
CA SER A 158 0.16 1.10 14.95
C SER A 158 -1.08 0.21 14.95
N ARG A 159 -1.26 -0.58 16.01
CA ARG A 159 -2.43 -1.45 16.20
C ARG A 159 -3.63 -0.68 16.73
N ALA A 160 -4.82 -1.24 16.56
CA ALA A 160 -6.08 -0.65 16.99
C ALA A 160 -6.18 -0.49 18.51
N GLU A 161 -5.60 -1.40 19.26
CA GLU A 161 -5.55 -1.38 20.74
C GLU A 161 -4.53 -0.37 21.30
N ASN A 162 -3.52 0.02 20.48
CA ASN A 162 -2.49 0.97 20.86
C ASN A 162 -2.19 1.92 19.68
N THR A 163 -3.08 2.87 19.44
CA THR A 163 -2.98 3.78 18.28
C THR A 163 -1.90 4.84 18.43
N ASP A 164 -1.29 4.98 19.61
CA ASP A 164 -0.31 6.02 19.88
C ASP A 164 1.14 5.55 19.71
N ASN A 165 1.36 4.24 19.76
CA ASN A 165 2.68 3.64 19.67
C ASN A 165 2.78 2.74 18.43
N PRO A 166 3.58 3.12 17.42
CA PRO A 166 3.84 2.27 16.27
C PRO A 166 4.51 0.95 16.65
N ASP A 167 4.10 -0.14 16.01
CA ASP A 167 4.74 -1.46 16.07
C ASP A 167 5.55 -1.78 14.80
N GLN A 168 5.64 -0.81 13.88
CA GLN A 168 6.38 -0.92 12.63
C GLN A 168 7.18 0.36 12.35
N LEU A 169 8.47 0.20 12.17
CA LEU A 169 9.30 1.20 11.52
C LEU A 169 9.11 1.03 10.00
N ARG A 170 8.76 2.12 9.31
CA ARG A 170 8.45 2.13 7.88
C ARG A 170 9.31 3.16 7.17
N ILE A 171 10.05 2.71 6.17
CA ILE A 171 10.95 3.54 5.37
C ILE A 171 10.55 3.42 3.90
N ASP A 172 10.33 4.55 3.25
CA ASP A 172 9.95 4.65 1.84
C ASP A 172 11.17 5.13 1.03
N LEU A 173 11.59 4.32 0.07
CA LEU A 173 12.66 4.62 -0.88
C LEU A 173 12.01 5.04 -2.21
N ASP A 174 11.94 6.34 -2.45
CA ASP A 174 11.24 6.94 -3.59
C ASP A 174 12.22 7.46 -4.65
N PRO A 175 12.34 6.77 -5.81
CA PRO A 175 13.14 7.22 -6.93
C PRO A 175 12.70 8.60 -7.43
N GLN A 176 13.63 9.54 -7.54
CA GLN A 176 13.37 10.88 -8.07
C GLN A 176 13.49 10.89 -9.61
N PRO A 177 13.09 11.97 -10.30
CA PRO A 177 13.31 12.08 -11.74
C PRO A 177 14.77 11.83 -12.12
N GLY A 178 15.00 10.94 -13.08
CA GLY A 178 16.34 10.48 -13.47
C GLY A 178 16.77 9.17 -12.80
N THR A 179 16.01 8.69 -11.81
CA THR A 179 16.22 7.37 -11.18
C THR A 179 14.97 6.50 -11.29
N ASP A 180 15.12 5.21 -11.14
CA ASP A 180 14.05 4.21 -11.23
C ASP A 180 14.12 3.14 -10.12
N PHE A 181 13.43 2.03 -10.35
CA PHE A 181 13.37 0.93 -9.40
C PHE A 181 14.74 0.26 -9.21
N ASP A 182 15.52 0.12 -10.28
CA ASP A 182 16.81 -0.55 -10.22
C ASP A 182 17.81 0.28 -9.40
N ASP A 183 17.72 1.61 -9.45
CA ASP A 183 18.53 2.50 -8.61
C ASP A 183 18.14 2.42 -7.12
N ALA A 184 16.90 2.03 -6.80
CA ALA A 184 16.47 1.85 -5.42
C ALA A 184 16.97 0.52 -4.80
N ILE A 185 17.34 -0.47 -5.61
CA ILE A 185 17.80 -1.79 -5.13
C ILE A 185 19.05 -1.68 -4.25
N PRO A 186 20.16 -1.04 -4.69
CA PRO A 186 21.34 -0.89 -3.84
C PRO A 186 21.05 -0.15 -2.55
N ALA A 187 20.19 0.89 -2.60
CA ALA A 187 19.80 1.64 -1.41
C ALA A 187 19.02 0.77 -0.41
N ALA A 188 18.14 -0.11 -0.91
CA ALA A 188 17.40 -1.05 -0.05
C ALA A 188 18.32 -2.10 0.59
N ILE A 189 19.29 -2.62 -0.15
CA ILE A 189 20.29 -3.59 0.37
C ILE A 189 21.13 -2.95 1.48
N GLU A 190 21.63 -1.73 1.26
CA GLU A 190 22.40 -1.00 2.26
C GLU A 190 21.53 -0.63 3.48
N LEU A 191 20.28 -0.23 3.26
CA LEU A 191 19.34 0.04 4.36
C LEU A 191 19.09 -1.21 5.20
N ARG A 192 18.98 -2.38 4.57
CA ARG A 192 18.90 -3.67 5.30
C ARG A 192 20.12 -3.88 6.20
N ALA A 193 21.32 -3.57 5.70
CA ALA A 193 22.54 -3.67 6.50
C ALA A 193 22.53 -2.68 7.68
N VAL A 194 22.14 -1.43 7.45
CA VAL A 194 21.97 -0.40 8.51
C VAL A 194 21.00 -0.89 9.60
N LEU A 195 19.86 -1.45 9.22
CA LEU A 195 18.86 -1.95 10.17
C LEU A 195 19.37 -3.19 10.93
N ALA A 196 20.10 -4.09 10.26
CA ALA A 196 20.69 -5.27 10.89
C ALA A 196 21.75 -4.90 11.94
N GLU A 197 22.57 -3.87 11.70
CA GLU A 197 23.56 -3.37 12.66
C GLU A 197 22.94 -2.87 13.98
N VAL A 198 21.70 -2.40 13.92
CA VAL A 198 20.96 -1.96 15.11
C VAL A 198 20.02 -3.04 15.65
N GLY A 199 20.12 -4.28 15.14
CA GLY A 199 19.37 -5.44 15.64
C GLY A 199 17.93 -5.53 15.15
N LEU A 200 17.58 -4.83 14.07
CA LEU A 200 16.26 -4.85 13.45
C LEU A 200 16.24 -5.77 12.24
N ASP A 201 15.29 -6.69 12.19
CA ASP A 201 15.02 -7.52 11.04
C ASP A 201 14.20 -6.73 10.00
N ALA A 202 14.73 -6.61 8.79
CA ALA A 202 14.11 -5.84 7.73
C ALA A 202 13.28 -6.71 6.77
N PHE A 203 12.10 -6.24 6.42
CA PHE A 203 11.16 -6.84 5.45
C PHE A 203 10.92 -5.86 4.32
N ILE A 204 10.93 -6.35 3.08
CA ILE A 204 10.85 -5.50 1.90
C ILE A 204 9.61 -5.80 1.07
N LYS A 205 9.07 -4.79 0.43
CA LYS A 205 8.03 -4.92 -0.59
C LYS A 205 8.18 -3.86 -1.68
N THR A 206 7.63 -4.13 -2.85
CA THR A 206 7.47 -3.09 -3.86
C THR A 206 6.45 -2.06 -3.39
N SER A 207 6.61 -0.80 -3.77
CA SER A 207 5.57 0.22 -3.54
C SER A 207 4.34 0.00 -4.41
N GLY A 208 4.44 -0.89 -5.41
CA GLY A 208 3.48 -1.07 -6.48
C GLY A 208 3.51 0.08 -7.50
N ASN A 209 4.49 0.96 -7.43
CA ASN A 209 4.79 2.00 -8.40
C ASN A 209 6.28 1.92 -8.78
N ARG A 210 7.12 2.89 -8.42
CA ARG A 210 8.53 2.96 -8.83
C ARG A 210 9.52 2.63 -7.72
N GLY A 211 9.10 2.66 -6.46
CA GLY A 211 9.98 2.57 -5.30
C GLY A 211 9.82 1.28 -4.51
N LEU A 212 10.55 1.24 -3.42
CA LEU A 212 10.59 0.14 -2.46
C LEU A 212 10.20 0.64 -1.07
N HIS A 213 9.51 -0.18 -0.31
CA HIS A 213 9.22 0.07 1.10
C HIS A 213 9.94 -0.96 1.96
N VAL A 214 10.68 -0.50 2.95
CA VAL A 214 11.35 -1.35 3.93
C VAL A 214 10.67 -1.17 5.28
N PHE A 215 10.32 -2.29 5.90
CA PHE A 215 9.63 -2.35 7.18
C PHE A 215 10.50 -3.10 8.18
N ALA A 216 10.46 -2.68 9.44
CA ALA A 216 10.98 -3.47 10.54
C ALA A 216 9.97 -3.51 11.70
N PRO A 217 9.66 -4.69 12.25
CA PRO A 217 8.84 -4.80 13.45
C PRO A 217 9.59 -4.20 14.66
N ILE A 218 8.89 -3.35 15.40
CA ILE A 218 9.44 -2.69 16.59
C ILE A 218 8.52 -2.88 17.78
N GLU A 219 9.09 -2.83 18.99
CA GLU A 219 8.31 -2.84 20.22
C GLU A 219 7.42 -1.58 20.29
N PRO A 220 6.09 -1.71 20.53
CA PRO A 220 5.16 -0.58 20.54
C PRO A 220 5.19 0.20 21.86
N VAL A 221 6.38 0.64 22.26
CA VAL A 221 6.64 1.37 23.53
C VAL A 221 7.06 2.82 23.29
N ARG A 222 7.30 3.20 22.02
CA ARG A 222 7.73 4.54 21.63
C ARG A 222 6.64 5.27 20.88
N GLU A 223 6.55 6.59 21.03
CA GLU A 223 5.60 7.43 20.33
C GLU A 223 6.03 7.69 18.87
N PHE A 224 5.10 8.21 18.07
CA PHE A 224 5.34 8.52 16.64
C PHE A 224 6.55 9.43 16.43
N LEU A 225 6.80 10.39 17.31
CA LEU A 225 7.93 11.30 17.17
C LEU A 225 9.27 10.56 17.35
N ASP A 226 9.37 9.66 18.31
CA ASP A 226 10.55 8.82 18.50
C ASP A 226 10.80 7.93 17.28
N VAL A 227 9.74 7.28 16.76
CA VAL A 227 9.84 6.43 15.58
C VAL A 227 10.26 7.25 14.34
N ARG A 228 9.77 8.47 14.21
CA ARG A 228 10.20 9.37 13.14
C ARG A 228 11.68 9.76 13.28
N HIS A 229 12.15 10.07 14.50
CA HIS A 229 13.56 10.35 14.77
C HIS A 229 14.45 9.14 14.45
N ALA A 230 14.01 7.93 14.78
CA ALA A 230 14.70 6.70 14.41
C ALA A 230 14.79 6.53 12.88
N VAL A 231 13.69 6.80 12.13
CA VAL A 231 13.70 6.76 10.66
C VAL A 231 14.65 7.82 10.08
N ILE A 232 14.66 9.04 10.63
CA ILE A 232 15.60 10.09 10.19
C ILE A 232 17.04 9.68 10.44
N ALA A 233 17.34 9.09 11.60
CA ALA A 233 18.69 8.62 11.92
C ALA A 233 19.15 7.51 10.95
N ALA A 234 18.29 6.53 10.68
CA ALA A 234 18.57 5.49 9.68
C ALA A 234 18.76 6.07 8.27
N ALA A 235 17.91 7.02 7.87
CA ALA A 235 17.98 7.68 6.57
C ALA A 235 19.27 8.49 6.41
N ARG A 236 19.70 9.22 7.43
CA ARG A 236 20.98 9.95 7.45
C ARG A 236 22.18 9.02 7.39
N GLU A 237 22.11 7.89 8.10
CA GLU A 237 23.18 6.88 8.03
C GLU A 237 23.29 6.32 6.62
N LEU A 238 22.15 5.97 5.99
CA LEU A 238 22.12 5.52 4.61
C LEU A 238 22.68 6.58 3.64
N GLU A 239 22.30 7.84 3.80
CA GLU A 239 22.82 8.95 2.97
C GLU A 239 24.34 9.14 3.18
N ARG A 240 24.88 8.98 4.41
CA ARG A 240 26.33 9.02 4.67
C ARG A 240 27.08 7.90 3.95
N ARG A 241 26.48 6.70 3.84
CA ARG A 241 27.09 5.56 3.15
C ARG A 241 26.98 5.67 1.63
N MET A 242 25.89 6.30 1.14
CA MET A 242 25.56 6.39 -0.27
C MET A 242 25.27 7.86 -0.71
N PRO A 243 26.16 8.83 -0.50
CA PRO A 243 25.84 10.26 -0.64
C PRO A 243 25.51 10.68 -2.07
N THR A 244 25.94 9.94 -3.07
CA THR A 244 25.66 10.19 -4.49
C THR A 244 24.36 9.54 -4.98
N ALA A 245 23.87 8.51 -4.28
CA ALA A 245 22.71 7.72 -4.69
C ALA A 245 21.46 7.99 -3.84
N VAL A 246 21.63 8.41 -2.58
CA VAL A 246 20.53 8.57 -1.61
C VAL A 246 20.49 10.02 -1.11
N THR A 247 19.30 10.49 -0.75
CA THR A 247 19.13 11.83 -0.16
C THR A 247 18.00 11.87 0.86
N THR A 248 18.21 12.66 1.92
CA THR A 248 17.20 13.07 2.90
C THR A 248 16.68 14.48 2.64
N ALA A 249 17.10 15.15 1.56
CA ALA A 249 16.70 16.51 1.23
C ALA A 249 15.18 16.60 1.05
N TRP A 250 14.54 17.46 1.86
CA TRP A 250 13.09 17.63 1.83
C TRP A 250 12.60 18.28 0.54
N TRP A 251 13.31 19.33 0.06
CA TRP A 251 12.90 20.07 -1.11
C TRP A 251 13.27 19.31 -2.39
N LYS A 252 12.30 19.20 -3.30
CA LYS A 252 12.46 18.41 -4.54
C LYS A 252 13.63 18.90 -5.39
N GLU A 253 13.85 20.20 -5.39
CA GLU A 253 14.91 20.86 -6.15
C GLU A 253 16.31 20.47 -5.66
N GLU A 254 16.43 20.03 -4.41
CA GLU A 254 17.69 19.63 -3.78
C GLU A 254 17.97 18.13 -3.89
N ARG A 255 16.97 17.34 -4.29
CA ARG A 255 17.09 15.87 -4.32
C ARG A 255 17.99 15.36 -5.43
N GLY A 256 18.01 16.04 -6.59
CA GLY A 256 18.73 15.58 -7.78
C GLY A 256 18.24 14.22 -8.25
N GLU A 257 19.06 13.52 -9.02
CA GLU A 257 18.81 12.16 -9.51
C GLU A 257 19.25 11.13 -8.43
N ARG A 258 18.53 11.11 -7.31
CA ARG A 258 18.83 10.23 -6.15
C ARG A 258 17.57 9.59 -5.63
N ILE A 259 17.72 8.56 -4.82
CA ILE A 259 16.64 7.93 -4.07
C ILE A 259 16.34 8.79 -2.83
N PHE A 260 15.13 9.30 -2.76
CA PHE A 260 14.66 10.04 -1.58
C PHE A 260 14.15 9.09 -0.52
N VAL A 261 14.69 9.21 0.69
CA VAL A 261 14.16 8.50 1.86
C VAL A 261 13.07 9.33 2.50
N ASP A 262 11.79 8.95 2.29
CA ASP A 262 10.67 9.71 2.85
C ASP A 262 10.43 9.36 4.32
N PHE A 263 11.14 10.06 5.19
CA PHE A 263 11.04 9.95 6.65
C PHE A 263 9.69 10.44 7.21
N ASN A 264 8.91 11.19 6.45
CA ASN A 264 7.60 11.69 6.89
C ASN A 264 6.51 10.62 6.87
N GLN A 265 6.74 9.47 6.24
CA GLN A 265 5.81 8.33 6.33
C GLN A 265 5.72 7.75 7.75
N ALA A 266 6.70 8.03 8.62
CA ALA A 266 6.68 7.63 10.03
C ALA A 266 5.85 8.58 10.93
N ASN A 267 5.33 9.67 10.41
CA ASN A 267 4.48 10.58 11.20
C ASN A 267 3.09 9.98 11.45
N ARG A 268 2.49 10.43 12.58
CA ARG A 268 1.07 10.17 12.85
C ARG A 268 0.21 10.68 11.69
N ASP A 269 -0.84 9.94 11.36
CA ASP A 269 -1.76 10.21 10.25
C ASP A 269 -1.16 10.05 8.85
N ARG A 270 0.11 9.66 8.74
CA ARG A 270 0.71 9.26 7.48
C ARG A 270 0.53 7.77 7.27
N THR A 271 0.23 7.41 6.05
CA THR A 271 -0.02 6.03 5.68
C THR A 271 0.53 5.76 4.28
N MET A 272 1.07 4.58 4.10
CA MET A 272 1.48 4.08 2.79
C MET A 272 0.60 2.90 2.39
N ALA A 273 0.60 2.54 1.11
CA ALA A 273 -0.13 1.37 0.66
C ALA A 273 0.35 0.13 1.42
N GLY A 274 -0.58 -0.59 2.01
CA GLY A 274 -0.30 -1.81 2.76
C GLY A 274 0.23 -2.93 1.88
N ALA A 275 0.80 -3.96 2.50
CA ALA A 275 1.20 -5.17 1.79
C ALA A 275 -0.02 -5.81 1.12
N TYR A 276 0.16 -6.32 -0.09
CA TYR A 276 -0.91 -6.89 -0.94
C TYR A 276 -2.02 -5.91 -1.33
N SER A 277 -1.87 -4.62 -1.03
CA SER A 277 -2.82 -3.61 -1.49
C SER A 277 -2.64 -3.34 -2.99
N PRO A 278 -3.70 -3.44 -3.80
CA PRO A 278 -3.66 -2.95 -5.17
C PRO A 278 -3.37 -1.44 -5.22
N ARG A 279 -2.92 -0.98 -6.37
CA ARG A 279 -2.68 0.43 -6.66
C ARG A 279 -3.58 0.89 -7.79
N ALA A 280 -4.02 2.14 -7.71
CA ALA A 280 -4.81 2.77 -8.75
C ALA A 280 -3.91 3.25 -9.90
N LEU A 281 -3.16 2.32 -10.50
CA LEU A 281 -2.31 2.54 -11.66
C LEU A 281 -2.84 1.72 -12.84
N PRO A 282 -2.63 2.13 -14.10
CA PRO A 282 -3.27 1.52 -15.27
C PRO A 282 -3.12 -0.01 -15.35
N HIS A 283 -1.96 -0.55 -14.98
CA HIS A 283 -1.65 -1.99 -15.01
C HIS A 283 -2.06 -2.76 -13.74
N ALA A 284 -2.86 -2.16 -12.85
CA ALA A 284 -3.38 -2.80 -11.63
C ALA A 284 -2.30 -3.44 -10.76
N SER A 285 -1.17 -2.75 -10.60
CA SER A 285 -0.07 -3.24 -9.76
C SER A 285 -0.48 -3.40 -8.29
N VAL A 286 0.28 -4.20 -7.59
CA VAL A 286 0.13 -4.49 -6.17
C VAL A 286 1.38 -4.05 -5.41
N SER A 287 1.20 -3.48 -4.23
CA SER A 287 2.28 -3.25 -3.28
C SER A 287 2.64 -4.58 -2.61
N CYS A 288 3.54 -5.33 -3.27
CA CYS A 288 3.75 -6.77 -3.02
C CYS A 288 4.98 -7.03 -2.15
N PRO A 289 4.85 -7.77 -1.04
CA PRO A 289 5.96 -8.36 -0.33
C PRO A 289 6.83 -9.24 -1.24
N ILE A 290 8.14 -9.10 -1.10
CA ILE A 290 9.14 -9.88 -1.84
C ILE A 290 10.22 -10.39 -0.90
N GLY A 291 10.88 -11.48 -1.29
CA GLY A 291 12.09 -11.95 -0.65
C GLY A 291 13.28 -11.03 -0.97
N TRP A 292 14.24 -10.94 -0.06
CA TRP A 292 15.48 -10.20 -0.33
C TRP A 292 16.32 -10.83 -1.45
N ASP A 293 16.19 -12.12 -1.66
CA ASP A 293 16.83 -12.90 -2.71
C ASP A 293 16.19 -12.71 -4.10
N GLU A 294 14.97 -12.19 -4.14
CA GLU A 294 14.26 -11.89 -5.39
C GLU A 294 14.52 -10.45 -5.90
N LEU A 295 15.00 -9.57 -5.02
CA LEU A 295 15.01 -8.12 -5.24
C LEU A 295 15.67 -7.68 -6.55
N GLU A 296 16.75 -8.36 -6.96
CA GLU A 296 17.48 -8.05 -8.20
C GLU A 296 16.87 -8.69 -9.46
N THR A 297 15.83 -9.51 -9.32
CA THR A 297 15.25 -10.28 -10.43
C THR A 297 13.80 -9.91 -10.74
N VAL A 298 13.17 -9.09 -9.92
CA VAL A 298 11.77 -8.69 -10.04
C VAL A 298 11.63 -7.21 -10.38
N THR A 299 10.48 -6.87 -10.96
CA THR A 299 10.07 -5.49 -11.20
C THR A 299 8.70 -5.22 -10.58
N PRO A 300 8.32 -3.97 -10.30
CA PRO A 300 6.99 -3.66 -9.80
C PRO A 300 5.84 -4.10 -10.73
N ARG A 301 6.13 -4.31 -12.01
CA ARG A 301 5.15 -4.74 -13.02
C ARG A 301 4.84 -6.22 -12.98
N ASP A 302 5.68 -7.02 -12.35
CA ASP A 302 5.46 -8.46 -12.19
C ASP A 302 4.32 -8.75 -11.20
N PHE A 303 4.03 -7.78 -10.33
CA PHE A 303 3.06 -7.90 -9.25
C PHE A 303 1.78 -7.12 -9.56
N THR A 304 0.79 -7.82 -10.07
CA THR A 304 -0.54 -7.27 -10.40
C THR A 304 -1.65 -8.02 -9.65
N VAL A 305 -2.85 -7.47 -9.68
CA VAL A 305 -4.07 -8.16 -9.19
C VAL A 305 -4.24 -9.55 -9.82
N LEU A 306 -3.70 -9.76 -11.04
CA LEU A 306 -3.82 -11.03 -11.76
C LEU A 306 -2.70 -12.02 -11.40
N THR A 307 -1.48 -11.55 -11.10
CA THR A 307 -0.30 -12.42 -10.93
C THR A 307 0.00 -12.79 -9.48
N VAL A 308 -0.30 -11.91 -8.54
CA VAL A 308 0.02 -12.11 -7.11
C VAL A 308 -0.67 -13.33 -6.49
N PRO A 309 -1.92 -13.71 -6.82
CA PRO A 309 -2.52 -14.93 -6.31
C PRO A 309 -1.74 -16.20 -6.68
N ASP A 310 -1.28 -16.31 -7.93
CA ASP A 310 -0.49 -17.44 -8.40
C ASP A 310 0.87 -17.48 -7.69
N ARG A 311 1.54 -16.33 -7.62
CA ARG A 311 2.79 -16.20 -6.88
C ARG A 311 2.68 -16.68 -5.42
N LEU A 312 1.63 -16.28 -4.70
CA LEU A 312 1.44 -16.72 -3.30
C LEU A 312 1.27 -18.23 -3.18
N ARG A 313 0.65 -18.89 -4.16
CA ARG A 313 0.57 -20.36 -4.18
C ARG A 313 1.92 -21.02 -4.45
N ASP A 314 2.75 -20.39 -5.30
CA ASP A 314 4.01 -20.98 -5.76
C ASP A 314 5.15 -20.77 -4.75
N VAL A 315 5.26 -19.57 -4.16
CA VAL A 315 6.40 -19.21 -3.29
C VAL A 315 6.02 -18.91 -1.84
N GLY A 316 4.72 -18.80 -1.52
CA GLY A 316 4.24 -18.45 -0.19
C GLY A 316 4.30 -16.95 0.11
N ASP A 317 4.10 -16.59 1.38
CA ASP A 317 4.14 -15.22 1.86
C ASP A 317 5.53 -14.85 2.38
N PRO A 318 6.31 -13.98 1.70
CA PRO A 318 7.62 -13.54 2.19
C PRO A 318 7.58 -12.84 3.56
N TRP A 319 6.39 -12.34 3.96
CA TRP A 319 6.19 -11.67 5.24
C TRP A 319 5.52 -12.54 6.32
N GLU A 320 5.41 -13.86 6.10
CA GLU A 320 4.78 -14.78 7.04
C GLU A 320 5.34 -14.63 8.46
N ARG A 321 6.66 -14.43 8.57
CA ARG A 321 7.38 -14.33 9.84
C ARG A 321 7.60 -12.91 10.35
N MET A 322 7.03 -11.89 9.68
CA MET A 322 7.31 -10.48 10.01
C MET A 322 7.00 -10.12 11.46
N HIS A 323 6.01 -10.76 12.08
CA HIS A 323 5.57 -10.42 13.43
C HIS A 323 6.10 -11.36 14.53
N GLU A 324 7.04 -12.28 14.19
CA GLU A 324 7.59 -13.21 15.19
C GLU A 324 8.55 -12.53 16.17
N LYS A 325 9.23 -11.46 15.75
CA LYS A 325 10.23 -10.77 16.57
C LYS A 325 10.15 -9.27 16.30
N ALA A 326 9.96 -8.51 17.35
CA ALA A 326 10.08 -7.05 17.36
C ALA A 326 11.41 -6.64 18.00
N GLY A 327 12.05 -5.60 17.46
CA GLY A 327 13.28 -5.04 18.02
C GLY A 327 13.04 -3.67 18.65
N THR A 328 14.06 -3.14 19.36
CA THR A 328 14.03 -1.79 19.91
C THR A 328 14.62 -0.79 18.93
N ILE A 329 14.20 0.47 19.02
CA ILE A 329 14.77 1.57 18.21
C ILE A 329 15.79 2.41 19.02
N ASP A 330 16.22 1.94 20.19
CA ASP A 330 17.05 2.72 21.11
C ASP A 330 18.41 3.09 20.48
N THR A 331 19.03 2.19 19.72
CA THR A 331 20.28 2.50 19.01
C THR A 331 20.09 3.59 17.97
N LEU A 332 18.98 3.56 17.21
CA LEU A 332 18.65 4.60 16.25
C LEU A 332 18.37 5.95 16.92
N LEU A 333 17.73 5.96 18.09
CA LEU A 333 17.54 7.16 18.89
C LEU A 333 18.88 7.70 19.41
N GLY A 334 19.82 6.85 19.81
CA GLY A 334 21.19 7.26 20.14
C GLY A 334 21.92 7.87 18.93
N TRP A 335 21.69 7.37 17.71
CA TRP A 335 22.23 8.01 16.49
C TRP A 335 21.56 9.36 16.20
N TRP A 336 20.27 9.49 16.45
CA TRP A 336 19.58 10.78 16.37
C TRP A 336 20.19 11.80 17.35
N GLU A 337 20.41 11.43 18.62
CA GLU A 337 21.03 12.30 19.61
C GLU A 337 22.44 12.72 19.21
N ARG A 338 23.24 11.79 18.68
CA ARG A 338 24.57 12.07 18.11
C ARG A 338 24.47 13.09 16.98
N ASP A 339 23.52 12.95 16.06
CA ASP A 339 23.31 13.84 14.93
C ASP A 339 22.89 15.24 15.41
N VAL A 340 22.01 15.33 16.40
CA VAL A 340 21.62 16.60 17.04
C VAL A 340 22.83 17.29 17.68
N ALA A 341 23.67 16.54 18.42
CA ALA A 341 24.88 17.07 19.01
C ALA A 341 25.90 17.56 17.94
N ALA A 342 25.88 16.97 16.76
CA ALA A 342 26.66 17.41 15.60
C ALA A 342 26.05 18.60 14.83
N GLY A 343 24.94 19.16 15.30
CA GLY A 343 24.24 20.28 14.69
C GLY A 343 23.22 19.91 13.59
N LEU A 344 22.96 18.63 13.40
CA LEU A 344 21.90 18.13 12.48
C LEU A 344 20.58 18.08 13.26
N GLY A 345 19.78 19.12 13.17
CA GLY A 345 18.49 19.19 13.85
C GLY A 345 17.36 18.42 13.17
N GLU A 346 16.15 18.79 13.51
CA GLU A 346 14.91 18.25 12.96
C GLU A 346 14.83 18.46 11.44
N LEU A 347 14.23 17.50 10.73
CA LEU A 347 13.95 17.64 9.31
C LEU A 347 12.54 18.22 9.09
N PRO A 348 12.28 18.91 7.97
CA PRO A 348 11.01 19.57 7.72
C PRO A 348 9.80 18.66 7.87
N PHE A 349 8.81 19.16 8.61
CA PHE A 349 7.49 18.55 8.72
C PHE A 349 6.47 19.45 8.01
N PRO A 350 5.79 18.98 6.94
CA PRO A 350 5.03 19.85 6.05
C PRO A 350 4.03 20.81 6.67
N PRO A 351 3.29 20.47 7.75
CA PRO A 351 2.37 21.41 8.36
C PRO A 351 3.04 22.66 8.94
N ASP A 352 4.29 22.54 9.37
CA ASP A 352 4.98 23.57 10.14
C ASP A 352 5.90 24.46 9.27
N TYR A 353 6.11 24.10 7.99
CA TYR A 353 6.99 24.83 7.09
C TYR A 353 6.22 25.61 6.03
N PRO A 354 6.65 26.84 5.70
CA PRO A 354 6.07 27.62 4.61
C PRO A 354 6.25 26.89 3.27
N LYS A 355 5.35 27.16 2.33
CA LYS A 355 5.49 26.65 0.96
C LYS A 355 6.67 27.32 0.26
N MET A 356 7.40 26.51 -0.50
CA MET A 356 8.38 27.03 -1.43
C MET A 356 7.71 27.64 -2.67
N PRO A 357 8.32 28.63 -3.33
CA PRO A 357 7.84 29.14 -4.61
C PRO A 357 7.70 27.98 -5.62
N GLY A 358 6.53 27.87 -6.25
CA GLY A 358 6.24 26.78 -7.22
C GLY A 358 5.74 25.47 -6.61
N GLU A 359 5.73 25.30 -5.29
CA GLU A 359 5.13 24.12 -4.65
C GLU A 359 3.61 24.08 -4.92
N PRO A 360 3.07 22.94 -5.40
CA PRO A 360 1.62 22.80 -5.62
C PRO A 360 0.83 23.02 -4.32
N PRO A 361 -0.46 23.37 -4.40
CA PRO A 361 -1.30 23.53 -3.23
C PRO A 361 -1.26 22.28 -2.36
N ARG A 362 -0.90 22.44 -1.07
CA ARG A 362 -1.08 21.35 -0.10
C ARG A 362 -2.57 21.12 0.04
N VAL A 363 -2.99 19.87 0.04
CA VAL A 363 -4.40 19.54 0.30
C VAL A 363 -4.73 20.01 1.71
N GLN A 364 -5.46 21.12 1.82
CA GLN A 364 -5.97 21.54 3.12
C GLN A 364 -6.98 20.51 3.63
N PRO A 365 -6.98 20.20 4.94
CA PRO A 365 -8.11 19.46 5.52
C PRO A 365 -9.40 20.23 5.18
N SER A 366 -10.36 19.55 4.57
CA SER A 366 -11.65 20.14 4.21
C SER A 366 -12.27 20.82 5.44
N ARG A 367 -12.50 22.13 5.33
CA ARG A 367 -13.17 22.98 6.34
C ARG A 367 -12.32 23.41 7.55
N ALA A 368 -11.25 24.16 7.32
CA ALA A 368 -10.89 25.15 8.31
C ALA A 368 -12.02 26.22 8.34
N ARG A 369 -12.72 26.35 9.46
CA ARG A 369 -13.61 27.49 9.70
C ARG A 369 -12.75 28.76 9.52
N LYS A 370 -13.13 29.62 8.58
CA LYS A 370 -12.61 30.99 8.55
C LYS A 370 -12.92 31.60 9.92
N VAL A 371 -11.89 31.93 10.68
CA VAL A 371 -12.05 32.80 11.85
C VAL A 371 -12.42 34.17 11.26
N PRO A 372 -13.50 34.81 11.68
CA PRO A 372 -13.78 36.17 11.26
C PRO A 372 -12.62 37.06 11.75
N GLU A 373 -12.06 37.84 10.86
CA GLU A 373 -11.16 38.93 11.23
C GLU A 373 -11.97 39.92 12.07
N VAL A 374 -11.49 40.23 13.30
CA VAL A 374 -12.02 41.25 14.22
C VAL A 374 -11.44 42.58 13.83
#